data_04e173051daea9226a4b347bed732c01
#
_entry.id   04e173051daea9226a4b347bed732c01
#
_cell.length_a   1.000
_cell.length_b   1.000
_cell.length_c   1.000
_cell.angle_alpha   90.00
_cell.angle_beta   90.00
_cell.angle_gamma   90.00
#
_symmetry.space_group_name_H-M   'P 1'
#
loop_
_entity.id
_entity.type
_entity.pdbx_description
1 polymer ?
#
loop_
_entity_poly.entity_id
_entity_poly.type
_entity_poly.pdbx_seq_one_letter_code
_entity_poly.pdbx_strand_id
1 'polypeptide(L)' 'MVTRAVVYGTDGVTGHVWNAVVQNGSVNYIDGQIGGSGAANFQNFSHFQFGILP' A
#
# COMPACT_ATOMS: atom_id res chain seq x y z
N MET A 1 -13.46 3.93 -13.55
CA MET A 1 -13.45 4.47 -12.17
C MET A 1 -12.11 4.17 -11.53
N VAL A 2 -11.59 5.10 -10.77
CA VAL A 2 -10.32 4.95 -10.05
C VAL A 2 -10.62 5.02 -8.56
N THR A 3 -10.16 4.03 -7.81
CA THR A 3 -10.27 3.99 -6.36
C THR A 3 -8.89 4.13 -5.75
N ARG A 4 -8.78 4.99 -4.76
CA ARG A 4 -7.54 5.19 -4.01
C ARG A 4 -7.68 4.62 -2.61
N ALA A 5 -6.61 4.04 -2.13
CA ALA A 5 -6.55 3.47 -0.81
C ALA A 5 -5.18 3.72 -0.19
N VAL A 6 -5.11 3.62 1.11
CA VAL A 6 -3.84 3.59 1.82
C VAL A 6 -3.68 2.21 2.45
N VAL A 7 -2.45 1.74 2.48
CA VAL A 7 -2.09 0.48 3.11
C VAL A 7 -1.13 0.79 4.25
N TYR A 8 -1.42 0.27 5.42
CA TYR A 8 -0.50 0.29 6.56
C TYR A 8 -0.01 -1.12 6.82
N GLY A 9 1.30 -1.29 6.83
CA GLY A 9 1.93 -2.58 7.15
C GLY A 9 2.80 -2.44 8.38
N THR A 10 2.87 -3.50 9.17
CA THR A 10 3.73 -3.54 10.35
C THR A 10 4.27 -4.95 10.58
N ASP A 11 5.46 -5.02 11.18
CA ASP A 11 6.05 -6.26 11.66
C ASP A 11 5.95 -6.39 13.20
N GLY A 12 5.22 -5.46 13.84
CA GLY A 12 5.09 -5.38 15.28
C GLY A 12 6.11 -4.48 15.96
N VAL A 13 7.13 -4.05 15.23
CA VAL A 13 8.19 -3.15 15.73
C VAL A 13 8.19 -1.85 14.95
N THR A 14 8.12 -1.95 13.64
CA THR A 14 8.06 -0.79 12.74
C THR A 14 6.82 -0.88 11.88
N GLY A 15 6.42 0.25 11.32
CA GLY A 15 5.29 0.35 10.41
C GLY A 15 5.59 1.28 9.27
N HIS A 16 4.84 1.12 8.19
CA HIS A 16 4.98 1.93 6.97
C HIS A 16 3.63 2.06 6.29
N VAL A 17 3.41 3.21 5.67
CA VAL A 17 2.17 3.52 4.95
C VAL A 17 2.52 3.79 3.49
N TRP A 18 1.75 3.20 2.59
CA TRP A 18 1.92 3.48 1.16
C TRP A 18 0.56 3.50 0.48
N ASN A 19 0.55 3.89 -0.77
CA ASN A 19 -0.68 4.10 -1.52
C ASN A 19 -0.99 2.92 -2.42
N ALA A 20 -2.29 2.71 -2.65
CA ALA A 20 -2.78 1.77 -3.66
C ALA A 20 -3.76 2.51 -4.57
N VAL A 21 -3.68 2.21 -5.85
CA VAL A 21 -4.60 2.74 -6.86
C VAL A 21 -5.21 1.56 -7.60
N VAL A 22 -6.54 1.49 -7.59
CA VAL A 22 -7.28 0.47 -8.31
C VAL A 22 -7.89 1.11 -9.54
N GLN A 23 -7.55 0.60 -10.71
CA GLN A 23 -8.05 1.12 -11.97
C GLN A 23 -8.21 -0.02 -12.97
N ASN A 24 -9.39 -0.11 -13.58
CA ASN A 24 -9.69 -1.11 -14.62
C ASN A 24 -9.40 -2.55 -14.17
N GLY A 25 -9.69 -2.86 -12.90
CA GLY A 25 -9.46 -4.20 -12.37
C GLY A 25 -8.01 -4.50 -11.99
N SER A 26 -7.12 -3.51 -12.08
CA SER A 26 -5.71 -3.65 -11.71
C SER A 26 -5.41 -2.84 -10.47
N VAL A 27 -4.52 -3.35 -9.64
CA VAL A 27 -4.07 -2.65 -8.43
C VAL A 27 -2.59 -2.30 -8.58
N ASN A 28 -2.28 -1.02 -8.42
CA ASN A 28 -0.90 -0.54 -8.39
C ASN A 28 -0.57 -0.02 -7.01
N TYR A 29 0.51 -0.50 -6.42
CA TYR A 29 0.99 -0.03 -5.14
C TYR A 29 2.14 0.94 -5.38
N ILE A 30 2.01 2.14 -4.82
CA ILE A 30 2.95 3.23 -5.05
C ILE A 30 3.51 3.67 -3.71
N ASP A 31 4.82 3.62 -3.57
CA ASP A 31 5.51 4.09 -2.39
C ASP A 31 6.41 5.25 -2.78
N GLY A 32 5.95 6.46 -2.49
CA GLY A 32 6.71 7.66 -2.81
C GLY A 32 7.99 7.81 -1.99
N GLN A 33 8.08 7.13 -0.86
CA GLN A 33 9.25 7.22 0.00
C GLN A 33 10.44 6.47 -0.57
N ILE A 34 10.20 5.31 -1.17
CA ILE A 34 11.28 4.50 -1.77
C ILE A 34 11.38 4.69 -3.27
N GLY A 35 10.48 5.49 -3.86
CA GLY A 35 10.57 5.86 -5.27
C GLY A 35 10.26 4.76 -6.26
N GLY A 36 9.49 3.75 -5.86
CA GLY A 36 9.15 2.63 -6.73
C GLY A 36 7.84 1.99 -6.35
N SER A 37 7.64 0.74 -6.80
CA SER A 37 6.44 0.00 -6.49
C SER A 37 6.38 -0.32 -4.99
N GLY A 38 5.23 -0.05 -4.38
CA GLY A 38 4.96 -0.42 -3.00
C GLY A 38 4.66 -1.90 -2.80
N ALA A 39 4.59 -2.70 -3.88
CA ALA A 39 4.26 -4.12 -3.77
C ALA A 39 5.28 -4.91 -2.96
N ALA A 40 6.55 -4.50 -3.01
CA ALA A 40 7.61 -5.17 -2.25
C ALA A 40 7.43 -5.03 -0.74
N ASN A 41 6.67 -4.05 -0.27
CA ASN A 41 6.43 -3.86 1.15
C ASN A 41 5.66 -5.03 1.77
N PHE A 42 4.87 -5.75 0.97
CA PHE A 42 4.16 -6.92 1.48
C PHE A 42 5.08 -8.05 1.91
N GLN A 43 6.33 -8.04 1.47
CA GLN A 43 7.33 -9.03 1.89
C GLN A 43 8.01 -8.65 3.21
N ASN A 44 7.95 -7.37 3.58
CA ASN A 44 8.67 -6.85 4.74
C ASN A 44 7.81 -6.81 6.00
N PHE A 45 6.49 -6.89 5.86
CA PHE A 45 5.55 -6.77 6.96
C PHE A 45 4.65 -7.99 7.03
N SER A 46 4.09 -8.24 8.21
CA SER A 46 3.26 -9.42 8.45
C SER A 46 1.81 -9.10 8.74
N HIS A 47 1.50 -7.87 9.12
CA HIS A 47 0.14 -7.43 9.41
C HIS A 47 -0.17 -6.18 8.60
N PHE A 48 -1.37 -6.15 8.00
CA PHE A 48 -1.75 -5.07 7.10
C PHE A 48 -3.15 -4.57 7.42
N GLN A 49 -3.37 -3.27 7.23
CA GLN A 49 -4.68 -2.64 7.26
C GLN A 49 -4.85 -1.80 6.00
N PHE A 50 -6.06 -1.82 5.44
CA PHE A 50 -6.39 -1.09 4.24
C PHE A 50 -7.47 -0.07 4.56
N GLY A 51 -7.28 1.17 4.10
CA GLY A 51 -8.28 2.22 4.20
C GLY A 51 -8.62 2.74 2.82
N ILE A 52 -9.90 2.76 2.49
CA ILE A 52 -10.37 3.31 1.22
C ILE A 52 -10.54 4.81 1.37
N LEU A 53 -9.98 5.57 0.44
CA LEU A 53 -10.10 7.03 0.44
C LEU A 53 -11.35 7.44 -0.32
N PRO A 54 -12.05 8.47 0.17
CA PRO A 54 -13.24 9.00 -0.53
C PRO A 54 -12.89 9.67 -1.86
#